data_72625988e5b169300ab4932601830329
#
_entry.id   72625988e5b169300ab4932601830329
#
_cell.length_a   1.000
_cell.length_b   1.000
_cell.length_c   1.000
_cell.angle_alpha   90.00
_cell.angle_beta   90.00
_cell.angle_gamma   90.00
#
_symmetry.space_group_name_H-M   'P 1'
#
loop_
_entity.id
_entity.type
_entity.pdbx_description
1 polymer ?
#
loop_
_entity_poly.entity_id
_entity_poly.type
_entity_poly.pdbx_seq_one_letter_code
_entity_poly.pdbx_strand_id
1 'polypeptide(L)'
;VRSEMAVPMEDRGVVIGVVNIDSEQLNAFDEQSLKILTLLTNEASRVVSRIWLIQQLRAKAHQLESLINMGQGLVGELEQDEVLRGLAREGRQLMNCHSCALFLLTPDHKQLQLHSMAGPRGEIDAQVSFPIEESSFGAAIHRHKQVEVADLPFTVENDFIYLVQSEGLVSMLATPIVFNNKAIGLLNAYTTHQHRFNNDEKKVFATLAQLGAIAIQNARLYSRIFSSEDSLRQNEKLTTLGMLSA
;
A
#
# COMPACT_ATOMS: atom_id res chain seq x y z
N VAL A 1 -29.94 7.55 25.33
CA VAL A 1 -30.73 6.50 24.66
C VAL A 1 -31.68 5.91 25.70
N ARG A 2 -32.98 5.84 25.38
CA ARG A 2 -34.01 5.22 26.24
C ARG A 2 -34.72 4.05 25.57
N SER A 3 -34.63 3.96 24.25
CA SER A 3 -35.06 2.80 23.45
C SER A 3 -34.05 2.57 22.35
N GLU A 4 -33.78 1.33 22.04
CA GLU A 4 -32.87 0.91 20.99
C GLU A 4 -33.50 -0.26 20.23
N MET A 5 -33.31 -0.28 18.90
CA MET A 5 -33.72 -1.39 18.06
C MET A 5 -32.59 -1.69 17.07
N ALA A 6 -32.11 -2.93 17.02
CA ALA A 6 -31.04 -3.39 16.16
C ALA A 6 -31.51 -4.53 15.27
N VAL A 7 -31.16 -4.46 13.98
CA VAL A 7 -31.50 -5.49 12.98
C VAL A 7 -30.21 -5.90 12.26
N PRO A 8 -29.89 -7.22 12.20
CA PRO A 8 -28.71 -7.69 11.51
C PRO A 8 -28.84 -7.50 9.99
N MET A 9 -27.77 -7.06 9.38
CA MET A 9 -27.58 -7.08 7.92
C MET A 9 -27.06 -8.46 7.53
N GLU A 10 -27.83 -9.22 6.79
CA GLU A 10 -27.45 -10.57 6.39
C GLU A 10 -27.28 -10.67 4.88
N ASP A 11 -26.26 -11.41 4.45
CA ASP A 11 -26.09 -11.88 3.07
C ASP A 11 -25.84 -13.38 3.07
N ARG A 12 -26.73 -14.13 2.41
CA ARG A 12 -26.68 -15.60 2.27
C ARG A 12 -26.51 -16.34 3.61
N GLY A 13 -27.13 -15.84 4.67
CA GLY A 13 -27.09 -16.44 6.00
C GLY A 13 -25.85 -16.05 6.83
N VAL A 14 -25.05 -15.12 6.35
CA VAL A 14 -23.90 -14.56 7.09
C VAL A 14 -24.23 -13.13 7.48
N VAL A 15 -24.05 -12.80 8.77
CA VAL A 15 -24.20 -11.43 9.26
C VAL A 15 -23.00 -10.61 8.80
N ILE A 16 -23.25 -9.57 8.01
CA ILE A 16 -22.23 -8.65 7.47
C ILE A 16 -22.18 -7.30 8.19
N GLY A 17 -23.18 -7.03 9.03
CA GLY A 17 -23.28 -5.80 9.81
C GLY A 17 -24.55 -5.75 10.63
N VAL A 18 -24.78 -4.62 11.28
CA VAL A 18 -26.00 -4.34 12.08
C VAL A 18 -26.44 -2.92 11.79
N VAL A 19 -27.75 -2.73 11.58
CA VAL A 19 -28.37 -1.41 11.57
C VAL A 19 -28.99 -1.18 12.93
N ASN A 20 -28.62 -0.09 13.59
CA ASN A 20 -29.09 0.29 14.90
C ASN A 20 -29.80 1.65 14.83
N ILE A 21 -30.93 1.78 15.49
CA ILE A 21 -31.66 3.04 15.68
C ILE A 21 -31.96 3.27 17.16
N ASP A 22 -31.76 4.50 17.58
CA ASP A 22 -31.90 4.93 18.98
C ASP A 22 -32.99 5.99 19.14
N SER A 23 -33.59 6.04 20.30
CA SER A 23 -34.56 7.09 20.69
C SER A 23 -34.34 7.55 22.12
N GLU A 24 -34.65 8.80 22.38
CA GLU A 24 -34.72 9.37 23.74
C GLU A 24 -36.07 9.11 24.41
N GLN A 25 -37.06 8.62 23.69
CA GLN A 25 -38.36 8.26 24.20
C GLN A 25 -38.40 6.80 24.68
N LEU A 26 -39.12 6.54 25.79
CA LEU A 26 -39.37 5.17 26.25
C LEU A 26 -40.39 4.49 25.32
N ASN A 27 -40.16 3.20 25.03
CA ASN A 27 -41.02 2.38 24.16
C ASN A 27 -41.30 3.03 22.80
N ALA A 28 -40.25 3.65 22.20
CA ALA A 28 -40.35 4.39 20.94
C ALA A 28 -40.61 3.49 19.71
N PHE A 29 -40.32 2.20 19.81
CA PHE A 29 -40.41 1.27 18.70
C PHE A 29 -41.42 0.16 19.00
N ASP A 30 -42.30 -0.08 18.05
CA ASP A 30 -43.30 -1.15 18.03
C ASP A 30 -42.94 -2.24 17.01
N GLU A 31 -43.79 -3.29 16.90
CA GLU A 31 -43.64 -4.35 15.94
C GLU A 31 -43.66 -3.85 14.47
N GLN A 32 -44.38 -2.77 14.22
CA GLN A 32 -44.48 -2.17 12.88
C GLN A 32 -43.17 -1.48 12.53
N SER A 33 -42.56 -0.77 13.48
CA SER A 33 -41.22 -0.18 13.34
C SER A 33 -40.16 -1.25 13.06
N LEU A 34 -40.22 -2.39 13.77
CA LEU A 34 -39.29 -3.50 13.56
C LEU A 34 -39.45 -4.08 12.14
N LYS A 35 -40.68 -4.27 11.65
CA LYS A 35 -40.93 -4.77 10.29
C LYS A 35 -40.36 -3.84 9.22
N ILE A 36 -40.58 -2.53 9.40
CA ILE A 36 -40.06 -1.51 8.47
C ILE A 36 -38.53 -1.52 8.48
N LEU A 37 -37.90 -1.49 9.68
CA LEU A 37 -36.46 -1.52 9.79
C LEU A 37 -35.86 -2.79 9.18
N THR A 38 -36.49 -3.95 9.40
CA THR A 38 -36.05 -5.22 8.81
C THR A 38 -36.10 -5.17 7.29
N LEU A 39 -37.17 -4.62 6.72
CA LEU A 39 -37.28 -4.44 5.26
C LEU A 39 -36.18 -3.54 4.71
N LEU A 40 -35.94 -2.39 5.32
CA LEU A 40 -34.92 -1.44 4.92
C LEU A 40 -33.51 -2.05 5.06
N THR A 41 -33.26 -2.77 6.17
CA THR A 41 -31.99 -3.44 6.43
C THR A 41 -31.71 -4.53 5.41
N ASN A 42 -32.71 -5.30 4.99
CA ASN A 42 -32.57 -6.33 3.95
C ASN A 42 -32.24 -5.71 2.59
N GLU A 43 -32.87 -4.61 2.22
CA GLU A 43 -32.52 -3.90 0.98
C GLU A 43 -31.11 -3.29 1.05
N ALA A 44 -30.75 -2.68 2.18
CA ALA A 44 -29.42 -2.16 2.41
C ALA A 44 -28.36 -3.27 2.33
N SER A 45 -28.62 -4.44 2.92
CA SER A 45 -27.73 -5.61 2.84
C SER A 45 -27.45 -6.03 1.41
N ARG A 46 -28.49 -6.10 0.57
CA ARG A 46 -28.34 -6.44 -0.86
C ARG A 46 -27.49 -5.42 -1.61
N VAL A 47 -27.69 -4.13 -1.35
CA VAL A 47 -26.92 -3.05 -1.98
C VAL A 47 -25.47 -3.12 -1.58
N VAL A 48 -25.18 -3.26 -0.28
CA VAL A 48 -23.81 -3.35 0.27
C VAL A 48 -23.07 -4.57 -0.30
N SER A 49 -23.72 -5.75 -0.29
CA SER A 49 -23.15 -6.98 -0.85
C SER A 49 -22.86 -6.85 -2.34
N ARG A 50 -23.74 -6.16 -3.09
CA ARG A 50 -23.55 -5.92 -4.53
C ARG A 50 -22.36 -4.97 -4.79
N ILE A 51 -22.23 -3.92 -4.00
CA ILE A 51 -21.09 -3.00 -4.09
C ILE A 51 -19.77 -3.73 -3.77
N TRP A 52 -19.76 -4.55 -2.74
CA TRP A 52 -18.61 -5.37 -2.36
C TRP A 52 -18.18 -6.32 -3.47
N LEU A 53 -19.15 -7.01 -4.08
CA LEU A 53 -18.90 -7.92 -5.20
C LEU A 53 -18.33 -7.18 -6.41
N ILE A 54 -18.86 -5.99 -6.73
CA ILE A 54 -18.35 -5.16 -7.82
C ILE A 54 -16.93 -4.70 -7.55
N GLN A 55 -16.60 -4.31 -6.31
CA GLN A 55 -15.25 -3.93 -5.93
C GLN A 55 -14.27 -5.09 -6.03
N GLN A 56 -14.67 -6.30 -5.58
CA GLN A 56 -13.84 -7.50 -5.73
C GLN A 56 -13.63 -7.88 -7.20
N LEU A 57 -14.67 -7.78 -8.03
CA LEU A 57 -14.56 -8.04 -9.47
C LEU A 57 -13.64 -7.03 -10.16
N ARG A 58 -13.75 -5.75 -9.80
CA ARG A 58 -12.84 -4.71 -10.32
C ARG A 58 -11.39 -4.94 -9.92
N ALA A 59 -11.15 -5.30 -8.66
CA ALA A 59 -9.81 -5.63 -8.19
C ALA A 59 -9.21 -6.84 -8.94
N LYS A 60 -10.01 -7.89 -9.16
CA LYS A 60 -9.60 -9.06 -9.95
C LYS A 60 -9.41 -8.73 -11.43
N ALA A 61 -10.29 -7.92 -12.02
CA ALA A 61 -10.14 -7.46 -13.41
C ALA A 61 -8.86 -6.65 -13.59
N HIS A 62 -8.55 -5.74 -12.67
CA HIS A 62 -7.32 -4.96 -12.68
C HIS A 62 -6.07 -5.85 -12.51
N GLN A 63 -6.16 -6.90 -11.69
CA GLN A 63 -5.09 -7.89 -11.54
C GLN A 63 -4.88 -8.70 -12.83
N LEU A 64 -5.96 -9.08 -13.52
CA LEU A 64 -5.91 -9.78 -14.81
C LEU A 64 -5.43 -8.87 -15.94
N GLU A 65 -5.85 -7.61 -15.98
CA GLU A 65 -5.36 -6.62 -16.94
C GLU A 65 -3.85 -6.38 -16.78
N SER A 66 -3.37 -6.26 -15.55
CA SER A 66 -1.93 -6.20 -15.25
C SER A 66 -1.19 -7.44 -15.77
N LEU A 67 -1.77 -8.64 -15.59
CA LEU A 67 -1.19 -9.88 -16.10
C LEU A 67 -1.17 -9.96 -17.64
N ILE A 68 -2.20 -9.45 -18.31
CA ILE A 68 -2.29 -9.42 -19.79
C ILE A 68 -1.29 -8.40 -20.36
N ASN A 69 -1.19 -7.22 -19.78
CA ASN A 69 -0.24 -6.18 -20.18
C ASN A 69 1.21 -6.64 -19.99
N MET A 70 1.48 -7.44 -18.96
CA MET A 70 2.79 -8.08 -18.73
C MET A 70 3.15 -9.12 -19.81
N GLY A 71 2.16 -9.81 -20.39
CA GLY A 71 2.38 -10.80 -21.47
C GLY A 71 2.72 -10.22 -22.83
N GLN A 72 2.60 -8.91 -23.05
CA GLN A 72 2.81 -8.26 -24.34
C GLN A 72 4.19 -7.62 -24.52
N GLY A 73 5.14 -7.89 -23.64
CA GLY A 73 6.60 -7.76 -23.86
C GLY A 73 7.11 -6.39 -24.28
N LEU A 74 7.79 -5.73 -23.38
CA LEU A 74 8.95 -4.83 -23.54
C LEU A 74 9.31 -4.08 -22.23
N VAL A 75 8.86 -4.48 -21.02
CA VAL A 75 8.74 -3.54 -19.92
C VAL A 75 9.19 -4.08 -18.55
N GLY A 76 10.00 -5.10 -18.44
CA GLY A 76 10.35 -5.69 -17.13
C GLY A 76 10.99 -4.72 -16.13
N GLU A 77 11.80 -3.76 -16.56
CA GLU A 77 12.38 -2.74 -15.68
C GLU A 77 11.43 -1.55 -15.48
N LEU A 78 10.75 -1.12 -16.55
CA LEU A 78 9.79 -0.01 -16.51
C LEU A 78 8.56 -0.33 -15.63
N GLU A 79 8.11 -1.57 -15.58
CA GLU A 79 6.95 -1.98 -14.76
C GLU A 79 7.28 -2.00 -13.27
N GLN A 80 8.48 -2.41 -12.88
CA GLN A 80 8.87 -2.37 -11.47
C GLN A 80 8.91 -0.93 -10.95
N ASP A 81 9.52 -0.03 -11.69
CA ASP A 81 9.61 1.39 -11.34
C ASP A 81 8.23 2.05 -11.29
N GLU A 82 7.31 1.69 -12.18
CA GLU A 82 5.95 2.22 -12.16
C GLU A 82 5.16 1.74 -10.93
N VAL A 83 5.32 0.47 -10.52
CA VAL A 83 4.75 -0.04 -9.26
C VAL A 83 5.28 0.73 -8.06
N LEU A 84 6.59 0.99 -8.01
CA LEU A 84 7.22 1.72 -6.91
C LEU A 84 6.73 3.19 -6.86
N ARG A 85 6.66 3.86 -8.02
CA ARG A 85 6.09 5.21 -8.15
C ARG A 85 4.61 5.25 -7.78
N GLY A 86 3.84 4.27 -8.25
CA GLY A 86 2.42 4.12 -7.93
C GLY A 86 2.18 4.04 -6.43
N LEU A 87 2.94 3.22 -5.71
CA LEU A 87 2.82 3.08 -4.25
C LEU A 87 3.08 4.40 -3.50
N ALA A 88 4.07 5.17 -3.92
CA ALA A 88 4.35 6.47 -3.32
C ALA A 88 3.21 7.47 -3.60
N ARG A 89 2.68 7.51 -4.83
CA ARG A 89 1.54 8.36 -5.20
C ARG A 89 0.28 8.01 -4.41
N GLU A 90 -0.09 6.73 -4.38
CA GLU A 90 -1.25 6.23 -3.63
C GLU A 90 -1.11 6.49 -2.14
N GLY A 91 0.09 6.23 -1.57
CA GLY A 91 0.37 6.51 -0.17
C GLY A 91 0.17 7.99 0.18
N ARG A 92 0.63 8.90 -0.68
CA ARG A 92 0.46 10.34 -0.50
C ARG A 92 -1.02 10.74 -0.53
N GLN A 93 -1.79 10.23 -1.49
CA GLN A 93 -3.21 10.56 -1.62
C GLN A 93 -4.03 9.98 -0.46
N LEU A 94 -3.80 8.71 -0.12
CA LEU A 94 -4.53 7.99 0.91
C LEU A 94 -4.33 8.58 2.30
N MET A 95 -3.10 9.01 2.60
CA MET A 95 -2.75 9.65 3.87
C MET A 95 -3.00 11.15 3.89
N ASN A 96 -3.37 11.73 2.76
CA ASN A 96 -3.50 13.19 2.58
C ASN A 96 -2.28 13.94 3.15
N CYS A 97 -1.09 13.38 2.95
CA CYS A 97 0.16 13.90 3.49
C CYS A 97 0.91 14.78 2.46
N HIS A 98 1.93 15.52 2.92
CA HIS A 98 2.71 16.39 2.04
C HIS A 98 3.48 15.58 1.00
N SER A 99 4.18 14.55 1.44
CA SER A 99 4.91 13.64 0.56
C SER A 99 4.90 12.22 1.10
N CYS A 100 5.09 11.26 0.19
CA CYS A 100 5.22 9.85 0.53
C CYS A 100 6.43 9.27 -0.22
N ALA A 101 7.32 8.61 0.52
CA ALA A 101 8.53 8.02 -0.03
C ALA A 101 8.56 6.51 0.15
N LEU A 102 9.07 5.82 -0.86
CA LEU A 102 9.31 4.40 -0.86
C LEU A 102 10.82 4.13 -0.85
N PHE A 103 11.27 3.43 0.16
CA PHE A 103 12.64 2.96 0.30
C PHE A 103 12.68 1.45 0.18
N LEU A 104 13.66 0.91 -0.53
CA LEU A 104 13.95 -0.53 -0.56
C LEU A 104 15.27 -0.82 0.13
N LEU A 105 15.36 -2.01 0.70
CA LEU A 105 16.60 -2.53 1.24
C LEU A 105 17.53 -2.93 0.11
N THR A 106 18.80 -2.58 0.26
CA THR A 106 19.87 -3.08 -0.60
C THR A 106 20.01 -4.61 -0.47
N PRO A 107 20.57 -5.31 -1.47
CA PRO A 107 20.69 -6.78 -1.44
C PRO A 107 21.46 -7.33 -0.24
N ASP A 108 22.39 -6.55 0.31
CA ASP A 108 23.16 -6.87 1.52
C ASP A 108 22.40 -6.57 2.83
N HIS A 109 21.20 -6.00 2.73
CA HIS A 109 20.34 -5.58 3.85
C HIS A 109 20.97 -4.57 4.81
N LYS A 110 21.96 -3.79 4.37
CA LYS A 110 22.66 -2.82 5.22
C LYS A 110 22.17 -1.39 5.04
N GLN A 111 21.61 -1.08 3.89
CA GLN A 111 21.17 0.27 3.56
C GLN A 111 19.71 0.29 3.10
N LEU A 112 19.08 1.43 3.28
CA LEU A 112 17.82 1.82 2.67
C LEU A 112 18.11 2.78 1.54
N GLN A 113 17.61 2.49 0.36
CA GLN A 113 17.74 3.31 -0.84
C GLN A 113 16.39 3.87 -1.24
N LEU A 114 16.30 5.18 -1.47
CA LEU A 114 15.10 5.81 -2.01
C LEU A 114 14.89 5.36 -3.45
N HIS A 115 13.71 4.84 -3.74
CA HIS A 115 13.31 4.45 -5.09
C HIS A 115 12.27 5.38 -5.71
N SER A 116 11.39 5.94 -4.87
CA SER A 116 10.35 6.85 -5.34
C SER A 116 9.89 7.75 -4.21
N MET A 117 9.63 9.01 -4.52
CA MET A 117 9.01 9.95 -3.61
C MET A 117 8.00 10.81 -4.34
N ALA A 118 6.75 10.74 -3.93
CA ALA A 118 5.67 11.57 -4.43
C ALA A 118 5.52 12.82 -3.57
N GLY A 119 5.59 13.99 -4.18
CA GLY A 119 5.39 15.28 -3.54
C GLY A 119 4.19 16.05 -4.12
N PRO A 120 3.91 17.28 -3.61
CA PRO A 120 2.77 18.09 -4.05
C PRO A 120 2.87 18.56 -5.51
N ARG A 121 4.09 18.63 -6.05
CA ARG A 121 4.38 19.06 -7.43
C ARG A 121 4.68 17.90 -8.38
N GLY A 122 4.50 16.66 -7.93
CA GLY A 122 4.84 15.46 -8.70
C GLY A 122 5.89 14.60 -8.00
N GLU A 123 6.66 13.85 -8.77
CA GLU A 123 7.75 13.03 -8.24
C GLU A 123 8.94 13.90 -7.85
N ILE A 124 9.55 13.55 -6.72
CA ILE A 124 10.78 14.17 -6.22
C ILE A 124 11.93 13.25 -6.63
N ASP A 125 12.78 13.74 -7.52
CA ASP A 125 13.98 13.03 -7.94
C ASP A 125 15.11 13.31 -6.95
N ALA A 126 15.44 12.30 -6.14
CA ALA A 126 16.52 12.36 -5.18
C ALA A 126 17.19 11.00 -5.05
N GLN A 127 18.52 10.98 -5.20
CA GLN A 127 19.31 9.79 -4.92
C GLN A 127 19.76 9.81 -3.47
N VAL A 128 19.00 9.10 -2.62
CA VAL A 128 19.25 9.05 -1.17
C VAL A 128 19.45 7.61 -0.76
N SER A 129 20.54 7.35 -0.07
CA SER A 129 20.83 6.06 0.54
C SER A 129 21.44 6.28 1.93
N PHE A 130 21.02 5.49 2.92
CA PHE A 130 21.55 5.62 4.27
C PHE A 130 21.59 4.29 5.02
N PRO A 131 22.53 4.12 5.97
CA PRO A 131 22.64 2.91 6.78
C PRO A 131 21.39 2.71 7.67
N ILE A 132 20.95 1.46 7.80
CA ILE A 132 19.78 1.12 8.62
C ILE A 132 20.06 1.36 10.11
N GLU A 133 21.25 0.99 10.57
CA GLU A 133 21.61 0.99 11.99
C GLU A 133 21.65 2.40 12.60
N GLU A 134 21.99 3.41 11.82
CA GLU A 134 22.11 4.79 12.25
C GLU A 134 20.81 5.60 12.12
N SER A 135 19.73 4.96 11.67
CA SER A 135 18.47 5.65 11.39
C SER A 135 17.35 5.24 12.33
N SER A 136 16.43 6.18 12.60
CA SER A 136 15.15 5.89 13.29
C SER A 136 14.31 4.86 12.53
N PHE A 137 14.59 4.62 11.26
CA PHE A 137 13.95 3.62 10.41
C PHE A 137 14.38 2.19 10.72
N GLY A 138 15.59 1.98 11.26
CA GLY A 138 16.10 0.68 11.66
C GLY A 138 15.15 -0.04 12.62
N ALA A 139 14.54 0.71 13.54
CA ALA A 139 13.56 0.16 14.46
C ALA A 139 12.30 -0.40 13.73
N ALA A 140 11.84 0.27 12.65
CA ALA A 140 10.70 -0.21 11.85
C ALA A 140 11.06 -1.50 11.09
N ILE A 141 12.27 -1.56 10.52
CA ILE A 141 12.78 -2.74 9.79
C ILE A 141 12.95 -3.93 10.71
N HIS A 142 13.66 -3.77 11.85
CA HIS A 142 13.99 -4.90 12.74
C HIS A 142 12.77 -5.42 13.51
N ARG A 143 11.86 -4.54 13.90
CA ARG A 143 10.68 -4.93 14.69
C ARG A 143 9.45 -5.25 13.84
N HIS A 144 9.49 -5.00 12.54
CA HIS A 144 8.35 -5.10 11.62
C HIS A 144 7.14 -4.30 12.14
N LYS A 145 7.38 -3.15 12.76
CA LYS A 145 6.34 -2.28 13.33
C LYS A 145 6.48 -0.87 12.80
N GLN A 146 5.36 -0.19 12.70
CA GLN A 146 5.34 1.23 12.36
C GLN A 146 6.09 2.04 13.41
N VAL A 147 6.84 3.03 12.92
CA VAL A 147 7.52 4.02 13.75
C VAL A 147 6.99 5.39 13.38
N GLU A 148 6.54 6.12 14.37
CA GLU A 148 6.07 7.49 14.25
C GLU A 148 7.13 8.43 14.83
N VAL A 149 7.44 9.48 14.08
CA VAL A 149 8.32 10.57 14.52
C VAL A 149 7.53 11.87 14.37
N ALA A 150 7.17 12.48 15.50
CA ALA A 150 6.37 13.70 15.54
C ALA A 150 7.20 14.96 15.24
N ASP A 151 8.50 14.90 15.44
CA ASP A 151 9.45 15.97 15.16
C ASP A 151 10.73 15.33 14.63
N LEU A 152 10.97 15.50 13.32
CA LEU A 152 12.13 14.91 12.67
C LEU A 152 13.40 15.62 13.14
N PRO A 153 14.37 14.90 13.73
CA PRO A 153 15.59 15.53 14.23
C PRO A 153 16.47 16.01 13.07
N PHE A 154 16.87 17.26 13.11
CA PHE A 154 17.78 17.88 12.14
C PHE A 154 19.27 17.63 12.46
N THR A 155 19.59 16.63 13.28
CA THR A 155 20.92 16.48 13.90
C THR A 155 21.86 15.47 13.24
N VAL A 156 21.41 14.77 12.20
CA VAL A 156 22.25 13.77 11.49
C VAL A 156 22.57 14.27 10.09
N GLU A 157 23.85 14.46 9.79
CA GLU A 157 24.31 14.88 8.46
C GLU A 157 24.32 13.68 7.49
N ASN A 158 23.24 13.54 6.72
CA ASN A 158 23.16 12.63 5.58
C ASN A 158 22.25 13.22 4.49
N ASP A 159 22.30 12.66 3.29
CA ASP A 159 21.55 13.15 2.13
C ASP A 159 20.03 13.17 2.38
N PHE A 160 19.53 12.28 3.24
CA PHE A 160 18.11 12.26 3.62
C PHE A 160 17.71 13.51 4.40
N ILE A 161 18.58 14.05 5.27
CA ILE A 161 18.33 15.28 6.04
C ILE A 161 18.20 16.48 5.12
N TYR A 162 19.05 16.58 4.09
CA TYR A 162 18.92 17.66 3.10
C TYR A 162 17.56 17.60 2.39
N LEU A 163 17.08 16.41 2.05
CA LEU A 163 15.74 16.22 1.46
C LEU A 163 14.64 16.66 2.43
N VAL A 164 14.72 16.23 3.71
CA VAL A 164 13.77 16.61 4.77
C VAL A 164 13.71 18.12 4.94
N GLN A 165 14.87 18.79 4.98
CA GLN A 165 14.97 20.25 5.13
C GLN A 165 14.46 21.00 3.91
N SER A 166 14.84 20.57 2.71
CA SER A 166 14.44 21.25 1.45
C SER A 166 12.94 21.18 1.21
N GLU A 167 12.29 20.11 1.62
CA GLU A 167 10.85 19.91 1.51
C GLU A 167 10.09 20.38 2.77
N GLY A 168 10.79 20.88 3.80
CA GLY A 168 10.18 21.37 5.04
C GLY A 168 9.41 20.30 5.81
N LEU A 169 9.88 19.04 5.81
CA LEU A 169 9.20 17.92 6.45
C LEU A 169 9.43 17.94 7.97
N VAL A 170 8.35 17.80 8.74
CA VAL A 170 8.36 17.90 10.20
C VAL A 170 8.03 16.58 10.88
N SER A 171 6.99 15.89 10.45
CA SER A 171 6.57 14.62 11.05
C SER A 171 6.57 13.49 10.04
N MET A 172 6.69 12.26 10.52
CA MET A 172 6.78 11.08 9.69
C MET A 172 6.09 9.88 10.34
N LEU A 173 5.45 9.06 9.48
CA LEU A 173 5.05 7.69 9.79
C LEU A 173 5.81 6.74 8.87
N ALA A 174 6.73 5.97 9.42
CA ALA A 174 7.44 4.91 8.70
C ALA A 174 6.72 3.58 8.88
N THR A 175 6.35 2.94 7.77
CA THR A 175 5.65 1.65 7.75
C THR A 175 6.50 0.63 7.02
N PRO A 176 6.89 -0.48 7.68
CA PRO A 176 7.70 -1.50 7.04
C PRO A 176 6.89 -2.25 5.97
N ILE A 177 7.52 -2.46 4.81
CA ILE A 177 7.02 -3.32 3.74
C ILE A 177 7.56 -4.72 4.02
N VAL A 178 6.67 -5.63 4.43
CA VAL A 178 7.06 -6.98 4.88
C VAL A 178 6.48 -8.04 3.96
N PHE A 179 7.35 -8.92 3.45
CA PHE A 179 6.96 -10.08 2.65
C PHE A 179 7.57 -11.35 3.25
N ASN A 180 6.74 -12.39 3.48
CA ASN A 180 7.17 -13.66 4.09
C ASN A 180 8.00 -13.46 5.38
N ASN A 181 7.52 -12.60 6.26
CA ASN A 181 8.16 -12.24 7.54
C ASN A 181 9.57 -11.62 7.40
N LYS A 182 9.89 -11.05 6.24
CA LYS A 182 11.13 -10.30 6.00
C LYS A 182 10.78 -8.89 5.55
N ALA A 183 11.38 -7.90 6.17
CA ALA A 183 11.28 -6.53 5.67
C ALA A 183 12.04 -6.41 4.36
N ILE A 184 11.41 -5.82 3.34
CA ILE A 184 11.99 -5.56 2.03
C ILE A 184 12.16 -4.08 1.75
N GLY A 185 11.59 -3.22 2.60
CA GLY A 185 11.65 -1.77 2.47
C GLY A 185 10.78 -1.05 3.49
N LEU A 186 10.61 0.24 3.27
CA LEU A 186 9.77 1.16 4.04
C LEU A 186 8.90 2.00 3.13
N LEU A 187 7.66 2.22 3.54
CA LEU A 187 6.79 3.25 3.00
C LEU A 187 6.60 4.33 4.07
N ASN A 188 6.97 5.57 3.74
CA ASN A 188 7.00 6.68 4.68
C ASN A 188 6.05 7.80 4.24
N ALA A 189 5.13 8.20 5.11
CA ALA A 189 4.31 9.39 4.94
C ALA A 189 4.91 10.55 5.73
N TYR A 190 4.95 11.74 5.10
CA TYR A 190 5.54 12.95 5.69
C TYR A 190 4.56 14.11 5.69
N THR A 191 4.62 14.93 6.74
CA THR A 191 3.87 16.18 6.85
C THR A 191 4.82 17.37 7.11
N THR A 192 4.40 18.58 6.74
CA THR A 192 5.13 19.84 6.96
C THR A 192 4.74 20.52 8.27
N HIS A 193 3.95 19.88 9.09
CA HIS A 193 3.54 20.35 10.42
C HIS A 193 3.56 19.19 11.39
N GLN A 194 3.60 19.47 12.67
CA GLN A 194 3.50 18.42 13.68
C GLN A 194 2.17 17.70 13.54
N HIS A 195 2.22 16.40 13.31
CA HIS A 195 1.08 15.53 13.15
C HIS A 195 1.28 14.23 13.93
N ARG A 196 0.26 13.82 14.66
CA ARG A 196 0.18 12.51 15.28
C ARG A 196 -0.81 11.65 14.51
N PHE A 197 -0.30 10.61 13.88
CA PHE A 197 -1.12 9.70 13.09
C PHE A 197 -2.03 8.89 14.01
N ASN A 198 -3.33 8.95 13.76
CA ASN A 198 -4.31 8.18 14.50
C ASN A 198 -4.27 6.69 14.13
N ASN A 199 -5.03 5.86 14.86
CA ASN A 199 -5.01 4.40 14.65
C ASN A 199 -5.57 3.98 13.28
N ASP A 200 -6.52 4.73 12.73
CA ASP A 200 -7.13 4.42 11.44
C ASP A 200 -6.17 4.76 10.29
N GLU A 201 -5.51 5.92 10.36
CA GLU A 201 -4.42 6.28 9.44
C GLU A 201 -3.31 5.22 9.44
N LYS A 202 -2.86 4.80 10.62
CA LYS A 202 -1.85 3.75 10.79
C LYS A 202 -2.28 2.42 10.17
N LYS A 203 -3.53 1.99 10.38
CA LYS A 203 -4.07 0.75 9.81
C LYS A 203 -4.15 0.81 8.30
N VAL A 204 -4.68 1.90 7.76
CA VAL A 204 -4.82 2.11 6.32
C VAL A 204 -3.45 2.09 5.66
N PHE A 205 -2.47 2.79 6.22
CA PHE A 205 -1.12 2.84 5.66
C PHE A 205 -0.38 1.49 5.77
N ALA A 206 -0.60 0.73 6.85
CA ALA A 206 -0.09 -0.63 6.98
C ALA A 206 -0.69 -1.57 5.92
N THR A 207 -1.98 -1.43 5.62
CA THR A 207 -2.64 -2.22 4.56
C THR A 207 -2.05 -1.90 3.19
N LEU A 208 -1.79 -0.63 2.89
CA LEU A 208 -1.13 -0.23 1.64
C LEU A 208 0.29 -0.82 1.55
N ALA A 209 1.07 -0.78 2.63
CA ALA A 209 2.40 -1.38 2.67
C ALA A 209 2.39 -2.90 2.44
N GLN A 210 1.38 -3.60 2.97
CA GLN A 210 1.18 -5.04 2.72
C GLN A 210 0.85 -5.33 1.25
N LEU A 211 -0.07 -4.58 0.65
CA LEU A 211 -0.39 -4.69 -0.78
C LEU A 211 0.82 -4.36 -1.64
N GLY A 212 1.58 -3.33 -1.25
CA GLY A 212 2.83 -2.95 -1.88
C GLY A 212 3.89 -4.05 -1.83
N ALA A 213 4.01 -4.78 -0.72
CA ALA A 213 4.92 -5.91 -0.61
C ALA A 213 4.63 -6.98 -1.66
N ILE A 214 3.36 -7.31 -1.87
CA ILE A 214 2.93 -8.29 -2.88
C ILE A 214 3.23 -7.77 -4.29
N ALA A 215 2.88 -6.51 -4.58
CA ALA A 215 3.09 -5.90 -5.89
C ALA A 215 4.59 -5.84 -6.26
N ILE A 216 5.46 -5.42 -5.32
CA ILE A 216 6.91 -5.37 -5.50
C ILE A 216 7.48 -6.77 -5.78
N GLN A 217 7.06 -7.80 -5.04
CA GLN A 217 7.54 -9.15 -5.25
C GLN A 217 7.07 -9.73 -6.59
N ASN A 218 5.83 -9.46 -6.98
CA ASN A 218 5.33 -9.86 -8.29
C ASN A 218 6.15 -9.19 -9.41
N ALA A 219 6.36 -7.87 -9.34
CA ALA A 219 7.18 -7.17 -10.33
C ALA A 219 8.61 -7.74 -10.43
N ARG A 220 9.25 -8.05 -9.29
CA ARG A 220 10.57 -8.71 -9.25
C ARG A 220 10.57 -10.11 -9.87
N LEU A 221 9.54 -10.90 -9.62
CA LEU A 221 9.41 -12.24 -10.20
C LEU A 221 9.27 -12.17 -11.73
N TYR A 222 8.43 -11.28 -12.22
CA TYR A 222 8.24 -11.09 -13.66
C TYR A 222 9.52 -10.60 -14.35
N SER A 223 10.20 -9.63 -13.77
CA SER A 223 11.49 -9.16 -14.31
C SER A 223 12.53 -10.30 -14.43
N ARG A 224 12.58 -11.22 -13.43
CA ARG A 224 13.46 -12.39 -13.47
C ARG A 224 13.06 -13.40 -14.54
N ILE A 225 11.76 -13.68 -14.69
CA ILE A 225 11.27 -14.60 -15.72
C ILE A 225 11.64 -14.07 -17.09
N PHE A 226 11.38 -12.78 -17.33
CA PHE A 226 11.66 -12.13 -18.60
C PHE A 226 13.16 -12.14 -18.96
N SER A 227 14.02 -11.77 -18.00
CA SER A 227 15.48 -11.81 -18.21
C SER A 227 16.01 -13.21 -18.47
N SER A 228 15.39 -14.25 -17.87
CA SER A 228 15.74 -15.65 -18.11
C SER A 228 15.32 -16.11 -19.51
N GLU A 229 14.11 -15.75 -19.96
CA GLU A 229 13.63 -16.07 -21.31
C GLU A 229 14.48 -15.38 -22.41
N ASP A 230 14.86 -14.14 -22.19
CA ASP A 230 15.69 -13.40 -23.15
C ASP A 230 17.11 -14.00 -23.26
N SER A 231 17.66 -14.42 -22.13
CA SER A 231 18.95 -15.16 -22.09
C SER A 231 18.88 -16.49 -22.82
N LEU A 232 17.79 -17.23 -22.69
CA LEU A 232 17.56 -18.49 -23.41
C LEU A 232 17.43 -18.25 -24.90
N ARG A 233 16.69 -17.25 -25.35
CA ARG A 233 16.57 -16.87 -26.78
C ARG A 233 17.90 -16.46 -27.39
N GLN A 234 18.74 -15.72 -26.65
CA GLN A 234 20.06 -15.36 -27.12
C GLN A 234 20.98 -16.58 -27.26
N ASN A 235 20.94 -17.52 -26.31
CA ASN A 235 21.71 -18.75 -26.38
C ASN A 235 21.25 -19.66 -27.52
N GLU A 236 19.98 -19.78 -27.81
CA GLU A 236 19.44 -20.51 -28.96
C GLU A 236 19.91 -19.91 -30.30
N LYS A 237 19.87 -18.56 -30.41
CA LYS A 237 20.38 -17.88 -31.61
C LYS A 237 21.86 -18.11 -31.82
N LEU A 238 22.70 -18.06 -30.78
CA LEU A 238 24.10 -18.31 -30.83
C LEU A 238 24.44 -19.77 -31.24
N THR A 239 23.68 -20.73 -30.67
CA THR A 239 23.80 -22.15 -30.97
C THR A 239 23.43 -22.43 -32.43
N THR A 240 22.36 -21.83 -32.94
CA THR A 240 21.92 -21.98 -34.34
C THR A 240 22.93 -21.36 -35.32
N LEU A 241 23.49 -20.19 -34.99
CA LEU A 241 24.54 -19.55 -35.79
C LEU A 241 25.85 -20.36 -35.76
N GLY A 242 26.21 -20.94 -34.61
CA GLY A 242 27.39 -21.81 -34.50
C GLY A 242 27.29 -23.11 -35.33
N MET A 243 26.08 -23.69 -35.41
CA MET A 243 25.83 -24.87 -36.25
C MET A 243 25.79 -24.58 -37.75
N LEU A 244 25.50 -23.34 -38.16
CA LEU A 244 25.51 -22.92 -39.57
C LEU A 244 26.87 -22.49 -40.05
N SER A 245 27.84 -22.30 -39.15
CA SER A 245 29.22 -21.87 -39.48
C SER A 245 30.26 -23.00 -39.38
N ALA A 246 29.84 -24.21 -39.03
CA ALA A 246 30.65 -25.43 -39.00
C ALA A 246 30.32 -26.32 -40.20
#